data_fa0f57b123bee7b9a249dafd48873540
#
_entry.id   fa0f57b123bee7b9a249dafd48873540
#
_cell.length_a   1.000
_cell.length_b   1.000
_cell.length_c   1.000
_cell.angle_alpha   90.00
_cell.angle_beta   90.00
_cell.angle_gamma   90.00
#
_symmetry.space_group_name_H-M   'P 1'
#
loop_
_entity.id
_entity.type
_entity.pdbx_description
1 polymer ?
#
loop_
_entity_poly.entity_id
_entity_poly.type
_entity_poly.pdbx_seq_one_letter_code
_entity_poly.pdbx_strand_id
1 'polypeptide(L)'
;MELEWEQIAGPFSRLTEGPAWDGEKLLFTYIPASRIMAYYPETGECTVYRENTNHTNGLAFDTEGRLYGCCSGGRSIVRFESDGGTTTIVDGLDGQRLNTPNDLAIDREGRIWFSNPWNAGNIDPSEQQEMVNKDILRADPQPDGSWTCQRMTFDTTGTNGLLVSPDQHSLYIIQTDPEGVRELRSYPILDDGSLGQYIVLHQFGQDYRGPQRGIDGMCLDSDGNIVGAAGNWLSGPGPMIYVWTPTGRVLETYPMPVGVDGPTNCAFGDPDQRTLYVTSGQGHLVRTRDTGRRGWIMWPPVR
;
A
#
# COMPACT_ATOMS: atom_id res chain seq x y z
N MET A 1 -21.17 6.31 13.35
CA MET A 1 -20.34 7.01 14.38
C MET A 1 -19.44 7.97 13.63
N GLU A 2 -19.34 9.21 14.04
CA GLU A 2 -18.39 10.15 13.45
C GLU A 2 -17.05 9.95 14.17
N LEU A 3 -15.99 9.69 13.42
CA LEU A 3 -14.66 9.45 13.97
C LEU A 3 -14.00 10.78 14.36
N GLU A 4 -13.31 10.81 15.49
CA GLU A 4 -12.42 11.92 15.82
C GLU A 4 -11.08 11.72 15.13
N TRP A 5 -10.76 12.63 14.22
CA TRP A 5 -9.51 12.64 13.48
C TRP A 5 -8.53 13.65 14.07
N GLU A 6 -7.28 13.25 14.15
CA GLU A 6 -6.17 14.09 14.57
C GLU A 6 -5.12 14.16 13.44
N GLN A 7 -4.78 15.37 12.99
CA GLN A 7 -3.61 15.56 12.12
C GLN A 7 -2.37 15.56 13.00
N ILE A 8 -1.46 14.63 12.75
CA ILE A 8 -0.29 14.39 13.61
C ILE A 8 1.03 14.73 12.92
N ALA A 9 1.06 14.80 11.58
CA ALA A 9 2.20 15.32 10.84
C ALA A 9 1.77 15.98 9.53
N GLY A 10 2.63 16.84 9.00
CA GLY A 10 2.37 17.60 7.78
C GLY A 10 1.53 18.88 8.00
N PRO A 11 0.98 19.52 6.92
CA PRO A 11 1.15 19.01 5.56
C PRO A 11 2.59 19.13 5.07
N PHE A 12 3.12 18.05 4.51
CA PHE A 12 4.31 18.11 3.66
C PHE A 12 3.93 18.74 2.31
N SER A 13 4.88 19.00 1.44
CA SER A 13 4.58 19.70 0.17
C SER A 13 3.60 18.92 -0.73
N ARG A 14 3.61 17.58 -0.67
CA ARG A 14 2.77 16.64 -1.43
C ARG A 14 2.83 15.26 -0.79
N LEU A 15 2.04 14.37 -1.30
CA LEU A 15 2.00 12.92 -1.27
C LEU A 15 2.85 12.23 -0.18
N THR A 16 2.18 11.78 0.86
CA THR A 16 2.66 10.78 1.81
C THR A 16 2.01 9.44 1.51
N GLU A 17 2.73 8.33 1.76
CA GLU A 17 2.34 6.97 1.41
C GLU A 17 2.93 5.90 2.34
N GLY A 18 2.64 4.64 2.03
CA GLY A 18 3.28 3.45 2.57
C GLY A 18 3.37 3.39 4.10
N PRO A 19 2.28 3.62 4.86
CA PRO A 19 2.35 3.57 6.31
C PRO A 19 2.57 2.13 6.79
N ALA A 20 3.58 1.92 7.64
CA ALA A 20 3.93 0.63 8.21
C ALA A 20 4.34 0.77 9.68
N TRP A 21 3.72 -0.01 10.55
CA TRP A 21 3.99 -0.02 11.99
C TRP A 21 5.13 -0.97 12.33
N ASP A 22 6.16 -0.53 13.04
CA ASP A 22 7.33 -1.36 13.41
C ASP A 22 7.33 -1.91 14.84
N GLY A 23 6.28 -1.58 15.61
CA GLY A 23 6.15 -1.98 17.01
C GLY A 23 6.35 -0.83 18.00
N GLU A 24 7.00 0.26 17.59
CA GLU A 24 7.28 1.44 18.41
C GLU A 24 6.83 2.74 17.73
N LYS A 25 6.96 2.79 16.41
CA LYS A 25 6.68 3.97 15.59
C LYS A 25 6.01 3.60 14.27
N LEU A 26 5.33 4.55 13.69
CA LEU A 26 4.82 4.45 12.33
C LEU A 26 5.87 4.98 11.36
N LEU A 27 6.32 4.12 10.45
CA LEU A 27 7.06 4.55 9.27
C LEU A 27 6.08 4.90 8.15
N PHE A 28 6.40 5.92 7.36
CA PHE A 28 5.65 6.28 6.16
C PHE A 28 6.55 6.99 5.17
N THR A 29 6.22 6.95 3.90
CA THR A 29 7.03 7.58 2.86
C THR A 29 6.55 9.01 2.58
N TYR A 30 7.53 9.91 2.38
CA TYR A 30 7.35 11.20 1.76
C TYR A 30 8.04 11.15 0.39
N ILE A 31 7.28 10.64 -0.60
CA ILE A 31 7.79 10.26 -1.91
C ILE A 31 8.54 11.39 -2.62
N PRO A 32 7.98 12.64 -2.74
CA PRO A 32 8.65 13.71 -3.49
C PRO A 32 10.02 14.10 -2.94
N ALA A 33 10.25 13.90 -1.65
CA ALA A 33 11.52 14.20 -1.01
C ALA A 33 12.47 13.00 -0.94
N SER A 34 12.07 11.83 -1.49
CA SER A 34 12.84 10.58 -1.37
C SER A 34 13.18 10.24 0.09
N ARG A 35 12.19 10.30 0.98
CA ARG A 35 12.36 10.07 2.43
C ARG A 35 11.39 9.06 2.97
N ILE A 36 11.84 8.28 3.95
CA ILE A 36 10.98 7.58 4.90
C ILE A 36 10.97 8.40 6.18
N MET A 37 9.80 8.69 6.68
CA MET A 37 9.55 9.43 7.92
C MET A 37 9.20 8.46 9.04
N ALA A 38 9.46 8.83 10.27
CA ALA A 38 9.05 8.11 11.47
C ALA A 38 8.21 9.02 12.35
N TYR A 39 7.01 8.56 12.71
CA TYR A 39 6.17 9.19 13.70
C TYR A 39 6.17 8.36 14.99
N TYR A 40 6.48 8.97 16.11
CA TYR A 40 6.54 8.37 17.45
C TYR A 40 5.28 8.73 18.25
N PRO A 41 4.33 7.81 18.43
CA PRO A 41 3.06 8.13 19.09
C PRO A 41 3.19 8.58 20.56
N GLU A 42 4.21 8.10 21.25
CA GLU A 42 4.46 8.45 22.66
C GLU A 42 4.89 9.91 22.86
N THR A 43 5.68 10.44 21.94
CA THR A 43 6.23 11.82 22.04
C THR A 43 5.52 12.79 21.11
N GLY A 44 4.82 12.32 20.08
CA GLY A 44 4.23 13.13 19.01
C GLY A 44 5.26 13.64 18.01
N GLU A 45 6.52 13.23 18.10
CA GLU A 45 7.56 13.64 17.16
C GLU A 45 7.43 12.96 15.81
N CYS A 46 7.72 13.73 14.75
CA CYS A 46 7.85 13.21 13.38
C CYS A 46 9.23 13.60 12.84
N THR A 47 10.06 12.61 12.56
CA THR A 47 11.44 12.80 12.13
C THR A 47 11.74 12.07 10.84
N VAL A 48 12.89 12.39 10.20
CA VAL A 48 13.38 11.62 9.06
C VAL A 48 14.01 10.32 9.55
N TYR A 49 13.50 9.20 9.09
CA TYR A 49 14.05 7.87 9.36
C TYR A 49 15.13 7.49 8.33
N ARG A 50 14.86 7.74 7.03
CA ARG A 50 15.83 7.55 5.94
C ARG A 50 15.72 8.64 4.89
N GLU A 51 16.84 8.97 4.29
CA GLU A 51 16.94 9.85 3.12
C GLU A 51 17.44 9.07 1.89
N ASN A 52 17.31 9.70 0.73
CA ASN A 52 17.77 9.15 -0.55
C ASN A 52 17.17 7.78 -0.87
N THR A 53 15.87 7.62 -0.60
CA THR A 53 15.13 6.37 -0.77
C THR A 53 14.62 6.15 -2.20
N ASN A 54 15.07 6.98 -3.17
CA ASN A 54 14.72 6.84 -4.58
C ASN A 54 13.22 6.82 -4.83
N HIS A 55 12.49 7.78 -4.24
CA HIS A 55 11.03 7.86 -4.34
C HIS A 55 10.32 6.58 -3.92
N THR A 56 10.78 5.94 -2.84
CA THR A 56 10.09 4.78 -2.28
C THR A 56 8.65 5.13 -1.95
N ASN A 57 7.73 4.24 -2.34
CA ASN A 57 6.29 4.34 -2.17
C ASN A 57 5.81 3.40 -1.04
N GLY A 58 5.26 2.24 -1.33
CA GLY A 58 4.79 1.29 -0.33
C GLY A 58 5.92 0.72 0.53
N LEU A 59 5.62 0.45 1.81
CA LEU A 59 6.51 -0.19 2.79
C LEU A 59 5.81 -1.40 3.40
N ALA A 60 6.55 -2.46 3.66
CA ALA A 60 6.06 -3.60 4.43
C ALA A 60 7.18 -4.24 5.25
N PHE A 61 6.81 -4.83 6.40
CA PHE A 61 7.68 -5.69 7.18
C PHE A 61 7.39 -7.16 6.88
N ASP A 62 8.43 -7.98 6.83
CA ASP A 62 8.27 -9.43 6.83
C ASP A 62 8.12 -9.99 8.24
N THR A 63 7.99 -11.31 8.37
CA THR A 63 7.82 -11.99 9.66
C THR A 63 9.04 -11.92 10.59
N GLU A 64 10.20 -11.47 10.07
CA GLU A 64 11.44 -11.29 10.84
C GLU A 64 11.68 -9.80 11.19
N GLY A 65 10.79 -8.90 10.77
CA GLY A 65 10.91 -7.47 11.02
C GLY A 65 11.87 -6.75 10.09
N ARG A 66 12.19 -7.32 8.94
CA ARG A 66 12.98 -6.65 7.90
C ARG A 66 12.05 -5.74 7.08
N LEU A 67 12.50 -4.52 6.86
CA LEU A 67 11.74 -3.50 6.12
C LEU A 67 12.02 -3.59 4.62
N TYR A 68 10.97 -3.71 3.84
CA TYR A 68 11.00 -3.68 2.37
C TYR A 68 10.24 -2.48 1.83
N GLY A 69 10.59 -2.05 0.62
CA GLY A 69 9.92 -0.95 -0.04
C GLY A 69 9.87 -1.07 -1.56
N CYS A 70 8.81 -0.49 -2.12
CA CYS A 70 8.66 -0.25 -3.55
C CYS A 70 9.43 1.01 -3.94
N CYS A 71 10.66 0.85 -4.43
CA CYS A 71 11.52 1.93 -4.85
C CYS A 71 11.11 2.40 -6.26
N SER A 72 10.08 3.26 -6.35
CA SER A 72 9.49 3.67 -7.63
C SER A 72 10.51 4.33 -8.56
N GLY A 73 11.29 5.29 -8.06
CA GLY A 73 12.31 5.99 -8.84
C GLY A 73 13.51 5.10 -9.19
N GLY A 74 13.79 4.09 -8.37
CA GLY A 74 14.80 3.07 -8.64
C GLY A 74 14.30 1.91 -9.51
N ARG A 75 12.99 1.83 -9.76
CA ARG A 75 12.34 0.75 -10.53
C ARG A 75 12.68 -0.64 -9.97
N SER A 76 12.55 -0.79 -8.64
CA SER A 76 13.00 -2.00 -7.93
C SER A 76 12.21 -2.23 -6.63
N ILE A 77 12.22 -3.45 -6.17
CA ILE A 77 11.90 -3.79 -4.79
C ILE A 77 13.20 -3.86 -4.02
N VAL A 78 13.24 -3.21 -2.87
CA VAL A 78 14.44 -3.12 -2.04
C VAL A 78 14.17 -3.58 -0.61
N ARG A 79 15.23 -4.03 0.08
CA ARG A 79 15.24 -4.20 1.54
C ARG A 79 16.11 -3.12 2.15
N PHE A 80 15.60 -2.45 3.16
CA PHE A 80 16.33 -1.46 3.95
C PHE A 80 17.03 -2.13 5.12
N GLU A 81 18.36 -2.12 5.12
CA GLU A 81 19.17 -2.77 6.15
C GLU A 81 19.29 -1.90 7.41
N SER A 82 19.48 -2.56 8.56
CA SER A 82 19.61 -1.88 9.86
C SER A 82 20.89 -1.04 9.99
N ASP A 83 21.91 -1.34 9.20
CA ASP A 83 23.18 -0.58 9.15
C ASP A 83 23.10 0.68 8.26
N GLY A 84 21.92 0.95 7.67
CA GLY A 84 21.70 2.07 6.76
C GLY A 84 21.86 1.71 5.28
N GLY A 85 22.32 0.51 4.96
CA GLY A 85 22.41 -0.01 3.60
C GLY A 85 21.04 -0.29 2.96
N THR A 86 21.07 -0.57 1.65
CA THR A 86 19.90 -0.98 0.87
C THR A 86 20.30 -2.11 -0.05
N THR A 87 19.53 -3.21 0.00
CA THR A 87 19.72 -4.37 -0.86
C THR A 87 18.60 -4.43 -1.90
N THR A 88 18.96 -4.46 -3.18
CA THR A 88 18.00 -4.71 -4.25
C THR A 88 17.56 -6.18 -4.22
N ILE A 89 16.27 -6.40 -4.20
CA ILE A 89 15.63 -7.72 -4.24
C ILE A 89 15.38 -8.13 -5.68
N VAL A 90 14.62 -7.30 -6.42
CA VAL A 90 14.38 -7.45 -7.85
C VAL A 90 14.26 -6.08 -8.51
N ASP A 91 14.72 -5.97 -9.76
CA ASP A 91 14.66 -4.75 -10.57
C ASP A 91 14.19 -5.02 -12.02
N GLY A 92 13.87 -6.26 -12.35
CA GLY A 92 13.43 -6.64 -13.68
C GLY A 92 12.74 -8.00 -13.76
N LEU A 93 12.15 -8.25 -14.93
CA LEU A 93 11.54 -9.51 -15.33
C LEU A 93 11.80 -9.73 -16.83
N ASP A 94 12.27 -10.93 -17.20
CA ASP A 94 12.52 -11.33 -18.60
C ASP A 94 13.43 -10.35 -19.37
N GLY A 95 14.42 -9.77 -18.71
CA GLY A 95 15.38 -8.83 -19.28
C GLY A 95 14.86 -7.40 -19.46
N GLN A 96 13.63 -7.10 -19.02
CA GLN A 96 13.06 -5.76 -18.97
C GLN A 96 13.12 -5.23 -17.54
N ARG A 97 13.42 -3.94 -17.37
CA ARG A 97 13.35 -3.28 -16.07
C ARG A 97 11.89 -3.18 -15.60
N LEU A 98 11.68 -3.28 -14.29
CA LEU A 98 10.37 -3.03 -13.71
C LEU A 98 9.82 -1.67 -14.15
N ASN A 99 8.52 -1.50 -14.09
CA ASN A 99 7.89 -0.18 -14.19
C ASN A 99 8.22 0.66 -12.93
N THR A 100 7.25 1.24 -12.29
CA THR A 100 7.43 2.00 -11.05
C THR A 100 6.68 1.29 -9.92
N PRO A 101 7.27 0.28 -9.26
CA PRO A 101 6.59 -0.43 -8.18
C PRO A 101 5.94 0.52 -7.20
N ASN A 102 4.68 0.22 -6.82
CA ASN A 102 3.86 1.13 -6.05
C ASN A 102 3.62 0.62 -4.62
N ASP A 103 2.99 -0.53 -4.46
CA ASP A 103 2.70 -1.11 -3.16
C ASP A 103 3.09 -2.59 -3.09
N LEU A 104 3.24 -3.15 -1.88
CA LEU A 104 3.68 -4.51 -1.68
C LEU A 104 3.02 -5.17 -0.47
N ALA A 105 2.86 -6.49 -0.57
CA ALA A 105 2.48 -7.35 0.53
C ALA A 105 3.45 -8.53 0.62
N ILE A 106 3.82 -8.92 1.84
CA ILE A 106 4.71 -10.06 2.07
C ILE A 106 3.88 -11.16 2.70
N ASP A 107 4.00 -12.39 2.21
CA ASP A 107 3.30 -13.53 2.78
C ASP A 107 4.15 -14.28 3.80
N ARG A 108 3.57 -15.33 4.44
CA ARG A 108 4.27 -16.11 5.47
C ARG A 108 5.44 -16.94 4.95
N GLU A 109 5.52 -17.17 3.64
CA GLU A 109 6.63 -17.82 2.98
C GLU A 109 7.75 -16.85 2.62
N GLY A 110 7.57 -15.56 2.90
CA GLY A 110 8.51 -14.49 2.58
C GLY A 110 8.48 -14.06 1.12
N ARG A 111 7.49 -14.50 0.34
CA ARG A 111 7.30 -14.05 -1.05
C ARG A 111 6.77 -12.62 -1.03
N ILE A 112 7.29 -11.77 -1.90
CA ILE A 112 6.93 -10.37 -1.99
C ILE A 112 6.04 -10.17 -3.21
N TRP A 113 4.75 -9.93 -2.98
CA TRP A 113 3.78 -9.55 -3.99
C TRP A 113 3.81 -8.04 -4.14
N PHE A 114 3.86 -7.52 -5.37
CA PHE A 114 3.91 -6.08 -5.57
C PHE A 114 3.22 -5.63 -6.84
N SER A 115 2.64 -4.46 -6.81
CA SER A 115 2.05 -3.80 -7.96
C SER A 115 3.12 -3.06 -8.77
N ASN A 116 3.01 -3.13 -10.11
CA ASN A 116 4.01 -2.60 -11.02
C ASN A 116 3.40 -1.64 -12.07
N PRO A 117 2.68 -0.56 -11.66
CA PRO A 117 2.16 0.44 -12.57
C PRO A 117 3.28 1.28 -13.19
N TRP A 118 2.94 2.12 -14.17
CA TRP A 118 3.84 3.14 -14.68
C TRP A 118 3.43 4.52 -14.21
N ASN A 119 4.30 5.17 -13.44
CA ASN A 119 4.14 6.54 -12.96
C ASN A 119 5.39 7.37 -13.29
N ALA A 120 5.34 8.08 -14.43
CA ALA A 120 6.45 8.88 -14.92
C ALA A 120 6.85 10.05 -13.98
N GLY A 121 5.98 10.43 -13.04
CA GLY A 121 6.27 11.52 -12.08
C GLY A 121 7.32 11.18 -11.03
N ASN A 122 7.70 9.90 -10.88
CA ASN A 122 8.64 9.43 -9.87
C ASN A 122 10.00 9.02 -10.43
N ILE A 123 10.23 9.18 -11.73
CA ILE A 123 11.45 8.74 -12.41
C ILE A 123 12.09 9.88 -13.20
N ASP A 124 13.32 9.68 -13.64
CA ASP A 124 13.99 10.59 -14.55
C ASP A 124 13.17 10.73 -15.86
N PRO A 125 12.91 11.94 -16.36
CA PRO A 125 12.13 12.16 -17.58
C PRO A 125 12.71 11.49 -18.84
N SER A 126 13.99 11.12 -18.84
CA SER A 126 14.62 10.39 -19.95
C SER A 126 14.29 8.88 -19.92
N GLU A 127 13.83 8.36 -18.81
CA GLU A 127 13.47 6.95 -18.66
C GLU A 127 12.15 6.63 -19.37
N GLN A 128 12.09 5.43 -19.96
CA GLN A 128 10.91 4.96 -20.69
C GLN A 128 10.36 3.68 -20.06
N GLN A 129 9.06 3.50 -20.21
CA GLN A 129 8.40 2.27 -19.85
C GLN A 129 8.88 1.13 -20.77
N GLU A 130 9.42 0.07 -20.15
CA GLU A 130 9.84 -1.13 -20.87
C GLU A 130 8.77 -2.22 -20.81
N MET A 131 8.18 -2.45 -19.64
CA MET A 131 7.08 -3.40 -19.44
C MET A 131 5.75 -2.72 -19.77
N VAL A 132 5.10 -3.15 -20.84
CA VAL A 132 3.81 -2.58 -21.30
C VAL A 132 2.70 -2.81 -20.27
N ASN A 133 2.71 -3.98 -19.65
CA ASN A 133 1.67 -4.37 -18.69
C ASN A 133 1.89 -3.70 -17.32
N LYS A 134 0.79 -3.42 -16.63
CA LYS A 134 0.75 -2.86 -15.28
C LYS A 134 0.20 -3.92 -14.34
N ASP A 135 1.00 -4.94 -14.12
CA ASP A 135 0.59 -6.20 -13.47
C ASP A 135 0.91 -6.22 -11.98
N ILE A 136 0.44 -7.25 -11.32
CA ILE A 136 1.01 -7.75 -10.07
C ILE A 136 2.13 -8.72 -10.43
N LEU A 137 3.28 -8.49 -9.83
CA LEU A 137 4.44 -9.36 -9.89
C LEU A 137 4.69 -9.97 -8.51
N ARG A 138 5.50 -11.04 -8.46
CA ARG A 138 5.93 -11.66 -7.22
C ARG A 138 7.41 -11.98 -7.26
N ALA A 139 8.12 -11.58 -6.21
CA ALA A 139 9.50 -11.99 -5.97
C ALA A 139 9.52 -13.15 -4.97
N ASP A 140 10.15 -14.26 -5.33
CA ASP A 140 10.26 -15.47 -4.53
C ASP A 140 11.69 -15.67 -4.04
N PRO A 141 11.91 -15.81 -2.70
CA PRO A 141 13.23 -16.07 -2.16
C PRO A 141 13.70 -17.47 -2.54
N GLN A 142 14.98 -17.61 -2.87
CA GLN A 142 15.59 -18.88 -3.21
C GLN A 142 16.50 -19.38 -2.08
N PRO A 143 16.73 -20.70 -1.96
CA PRO A 143 17.57 -21.28 -0.90
C PRO A 143 19.03 -20.80 -0.90
N ASP A 144 19.53 -20.31 -2.03
CA ASP A 144 20.88 -19.76 -2.18
C ASP A 144 20.96 -18.26 -1.85
N GLY A 145 19.84 -17.65 -1.41
CA GLY A 145 19.73 -16.24 -1.07
C GLY A 145 19.45 -15.33 -2.26
N SER A 146 19.37 -15.86 -3.47
CA SER A 146 18.90 -15.10 -4.64
C SER A 146 17.38 -14.95 -4.65
N TRP A 147 16.86 -14.19 -5.61
CA TRP A 147 15.43 -13.98 -5.79
C TRP A 147 15.04 -14.22 -7.26
N THR A 148 13.88 -14.82 -7.47
CA THR A 148 13.26 -14.92 -8.79
C THR A 148 12.04 -14.01 -8.85
N CYS A 149 11.75 -13.46 -10.03
CA CYS A 149 10.58 -12.63 -10.26
C CYS A 149 9.65 -13.29 -11.28
N GLN A 150 8.34 -13.21 -11.06
CA GLN A 150 7.36 -13.74 -11.99
C GLN A 150 6.11 -12.86 -12.06
N ARG A 151 5.43 -12.92 -13.20
CA ARG A 151 4.14 -12.23 -13.41
C ARG A 151 3.01 -13.06 -12.84
N MET A 152 2.15 -12.43 -12.05
CA MET A 152 1.05 -13.09 -11.37
C MET A 152 -0.32 -12.77 -11.98
N THR A 153 -0.50 -11.56 -12.56
CA THR A 153 -1.74 -11.19 -13.24
C THR A 153 -1.51 -10.88 -14.72
N PHE A 154 -2.54 -11.11 -15.53
CA PHE A 154 -2.52 -10.88 -16.98
C PHE A 154 -3.76 -10.08 -17.43
N ASP A 155 -4.59 -9.67 -16.50
CA ASP A 155 -5.91 -9.06 -16.68
C ASP A 155 -6.05 -7.74 -15.91
N THR A 156 -4.90 -7.14 -15.55
CA THR A 156 -4.81 -5.85 -14.88
C THR A 156 -4.26 -4.76 -15.82
N THR A 157 -4.74 -3.53 -15.67
CA THR A 157 -4.37 -2.39 -16.52
C THR A 157 -3.91 -1.16 -15.73
N GLY A 158 -4.04 -1.21 -14.40
CA GLY A 158 -3.63 -0.13 -13.50
C GLY A 158 -3.70 -0.61 -12.06
N THR A 159 -2.64 -1.28 -11.60
CA THR A 159 -2.57 -1.83 -10.24
C THR A 159 -2.09 -0.78 -9.23
N ASN A 160 -2.62 -0.84 -7.99
CA ASN A 160 -2.24 0.01 -6.88
C ASN A 160 -2.07 -0.84 -5.61
N GLY A 161 -2.75 -0.56 -4.51
CA GLY A 161 -2.65 -1.33 -3.28
C GLY A 161 -2.95 -2.82 -3.44
N LEU A 162 -2.32 -3.64 -2.63
CA LEU A 162 -2.58 -5.08 -2.57
C LEU A 162 -2.34 -5.64 -1.16
N LEU A 163 -3.03 -6.73 -0.82
CA LEU A 163 -2.91 -7.41 0.46
C LEU A 163 -3.02 -8.92 0.29
N VAL A 164 -2.25 -9.68 1.05
CA VAL A 164 -2.48 -11.12 1.24
C VAL A 164 -3.39 -11.30 2.45
N SER A 165 -4.42 -12.13 2.31
CA SER A 165 -5.36 -12.42 3.40
C SER A 165 -4.68 -13.08 4.60
N PRO A 166 -5.22 -12.97 5.83
CA PRO A 166 -4.61 -13.57 7.02
C PRO A 166 -4.44 -15.09 6.94
N ASP A 167 -5.32 -15.78 6.23
CA ASP A 167 -5.26 -17.23 5.97
C ASP A 167 -4.33 -17.62 4.81
N GLN A 168 -3.78 -16.64 4.09
CA GLN A 168 -2.87 -16.79 2.95
C GLN A 168 -3.51 -17.41 1.69
N HIS A 169 -4.84 -17.44 1.60
CA HIS A 169 -5.56 -18.04 0.47
C HIS A 169 -6.11 -17.03 -0.53
N SER A 170 -6.02 -15.73 -0.24
CA SER A 170 -6.51 -14.68 -1.14
C SER A 170 -5.51 -13.55 -1.29
N LEU A 171 -5.38 -13.06 -2.51
CA LEU A 171 -4.70 -11.81 -2.82
C LEU A 171 -5.75 -10.77 -3.19
N TYR A 172 -5.89 -9.71 -2.38
CA TYR A 172 -6.73 -8.56 -2.68
C TYR A 172 -5.93 -7.56 -3.48
N ILE A 173 -6.50 -7.06 -4.57
CA ILE A 173 -5.82 -6.15 -5.50
C ILE A 173 -6.73 -4.98 -5.81
N ILE A 174 -6.15 -3.80 -5.87
CA ILE A 174 -6.79 -2.61 -6.41
C ILE A 174 -6.45 -2.47 -7.89
N GLN A 175 -7.50 -2.48 -8.69
CA GLN A 175 -7.46 -2.09 -10.09
C GLN A 175 -7.95 -0.64 -10.19
N THR A 176 -7.07 0.29 -10.52
CA THR A 176 -7.39 1.73 -10.62
C THR A 176 -6.87 2.28 -11.95
N ASP A 177 -7.52 1.89 -13.03
CA ASP A 177 -7.21 2.46 -14.33
C ASP A 177 -7.87 3.85 -14.45
N PRO A 178 -7.11 4.93 -14.70
CA PRO A 178 -7.69 6.26 -14.86
C PRO A 178 -8.75 6.36 -15.96
N GLU A 179 -8.63 5.58 -17.01
CA GLU A 179 -9.54 5.56 -18.17
C GLU A 179 -10.46 4.33 -18.18
N GLY A 180 -10.34 3.45 -17.20
CA GLY A 180 -11.06 2.18 -17.16
C GLY A 180 -11.77 1.89 -15.84
N VAL A 181 -11.82 0.62 -15.51
CA VAL A 181 -12.51 0.13 -14.30
C VAL A 181 -11.70 0.45 -13.04
N ARG A 182 -12.42 0.69 -11.95
CA ARG A 182 -11.88 0.87 -10.61
C ARG A 182 -12.54 -0.11 -9.69
N GLU A 183 -11.78 -1.14 -9.32
CA GLU A 183 -12.30 -2.32 -8.63
C GLU A 183 -11.39 -2.74 -7.48
N LEU A 184 -12.01 -3.23 -6.43
CA LEU A 184 -11.40 -4.12 -5.45
C LEU A 184 -11.65 -5.54 -5.93
N ARG A 185 -10.59 -6.30 -6.19
CA ARG A 185 -10.62 -7.68 -6.66
C ARG A 185 -10.04 -8.64 -5.62
N SER A 186 -10.54 -9.86 -5.59
CA SER A 186 -9.97 -10.97 -4.82
C SER A 186 -9.60 -12.09 -5.75
N TYR A 187 -8.33 -12.49 -5.72
CA TYR A 187 -7.78 -13.65 -6.45
C TYR A 187 -7.50 -14.77 -5.46
N PRO A 188 -7.99 -15.99 -5.67
CA PRO A 188 -7.55 -17.11 -4.86
C PRO A 188 -6.07 -17.44 -5.13
N ILE A 189 -5.30 -17.63 -4.06
CA ILE A 189 -3.94 -18.14 -4.14
C ILE A 189 -4.04 -19.66 -4.10
N LEU A 190 -3.59 -20.34 -5.16
CA LEU A 190 -3.67 -21.78 -5.30
C LEU A 190 -2.47 -22.47 -4.62
N ASP A 191 -2.55 -23.79 -4.40
CA ASP A 191 -1.53 -24.57 -3.71
C ASP A 191 -0.14 -24.50 -4.37
N ASP A 192 -0.08 -24.28 -5.68
CA ASP A 192 1.16 -24.07 -6.42
C ASP A 192 1.67 -22.62 -6.38
N GLY A 193 0.95 -21.76 -5.65
CA GLY A 193 1.25 -20.34 -5.52
C GLY A 193 0.82 -19.48 -6.70
N SER A 194 0.20 -20.04 -7.74
CA SER A 194 -0.43 -19.28 -8.83
C SER A 194 -1.73 -18.63 -8.36
N LEU A 195 -2.27 -17.71 -9.17
CA LEU A 195 -3.56 -17.07 -8.92
C LEU A 195 -4.67 -17.73 -9.75
N GLY A 196 -5.78 -18.04 -9.09
CA GLY A 196 -7.01 -18.43 -9.77
C GLY A 196 -7.75 -17.22 -10.35
N GLN A 197 -8.93 -17.47 -10.94
CA GLN A 197 -9.77 -16.41 -11.49
C GLN A 197 -10.30 -15.50 -10.37
N TYR A 198 -10.20 -14.19 -10.55
CA TYR A 198 -10.67 -13.21 -9.57
C TYR A 198 -12.20 -13.08 -9.53
N ILE A 199 -12.65 -12.56 -8.41
CA ILE A 199 -14.00 -11.99 -8.25
C ILE A 199 -13.89 -10.50 -7.94
N VAL A 200 -14.85 -9.71 -8.41
CA VAL A 200 -14.96 -8.29 -8.05
C VAL A 200 -15.69 -8.19 -6.72
N LEU A 201 -15.00 -7.67 -5.71
CA LEU A 201 -15.58 -7.43 -4.39
C LEU A 201 -16.33 -6.10 -4.33
N HIS A 202 -15.79 -5.07 -5.00
CA HIS A 202 -16.42 -3.76 -5.08
C HIS A 202 -16.00 -3.05 -6.36
N GLN A 203 -16.97 -2.34 -6.99
CA GLN A 203 -16.71 -1.52 -8.16
C GLN A 203 -17.13 -0.07 -7.87
N PHE A 204 -16.22 0.86 -8.14
CA PHE A 204 -16.49 2.29 -8.05
C PHE A 204 -17.12 2.79 -9.35
N GLY A 205 -18.16 3.59 -9.20
CA GLY A 205 -18.92 4.16 -10.33
C GLY A 205 -18.41 5.54 -10.72
N GLN A 206 -19.34 6.31 -11.29
CA GLN A 206 -19.16 7.72 -11.66
C GLN A 206 -20.38 8.53 -11.28
N ASP A 207 -20.20 9.82 -11.09
CA ASP A 207 -21.27 10.80 -10.98
C ASP A 207 -21.17 11.87 -12.09
N TYR A 208 -21.98 12.94 -12.01
CA TYR A 208 -21.98 14.02 -13.00
C TYR A 208 -20.64 14.81 -13.09
N ARG A 209 -19.75 14.67 -12.11
CA ARG A 209 -18.42 15.28 -12.06
C ARG A 209 -17.34 14.39 -12.69
N GLY A 210 -17.61 13.11 -12.86
CA GLY A 210 -16.70 12.14 -13.45
C GLY A 210 -16.60 10.84 -12.66
N PRO A 211 -15.66 9.97 -13.05
CA PRO A 211 -15.44 8.70 -12.36
C PRO A 211 -14.87 8.93 -10.97
N GLN A 212 -15.34 8.13 -10.00
CA GLN A 212 -14.79 8.12 -8.64
C GLN A 212 -13.34 7.64 -8.66
N ARG A 213 -12.49 8.21 -7.79
CA ARG A 213 -11.07 7.86 -7.73
C ARG A 213 -10.83 6.37 -7.43
N GLY A 214 -11.72 5.74 -6.65
CA GLY A 214 -11.51 4.39 -6.17
C GLY A 214 -10.58 4.33 -4.96
N ILE A 215 -10.10 3.11 -4.65
CA ILE A 215 -9.15 2.86 -3.57
C ILE A 215 -7.73 3.10 -4.08
N ASP A 216 -6.84 3.55 -3.19
CA ASP A 216 -5.40 3.67 -3.41
C ASP A 216 -4.67 2.56 -2.66
N GLY A 217 -4.51 2.67 -1.33
CA GLY A 217 -3.91 1.66 -0.49
C GLY A 217 -4.88 1.09 0.55
N MET A 218 -4.49 -0.01 1.20
CA MET A 218 -5.33 -0.79 2.11
C MET A 218 -4.55 -1.43 3.24
N CYS A 219 -5.27 -1.74 4.33
CA CYS A 219 -4.80 -2.64 5.38
C CYS A 219 -5.90 -3.63 5.80
N LEU A 220 -5.60 -4.52 6.72
CA LEU A 220 -6.55 -5.51 7.26
C LEU A 220 -6.83 -5.25 8.73
N ASP A 221 -8.07 -5.54 9.15
CA ASP A 221 -8.36 -5.68 10.57
C ASP A 221 -8.21 -7.15 11.04
N SER A 222 -8.29 -7.37 12.35
CA SER A 222 -8.12 -8.70 12.95
C SER A 222 -9.23 -9.69 12.60
N ASP A 223 -10.36 -9.22 12.09
CA ASP A 223 -11.45 -10.06 11.61
C ASP A 223 -11.29 -10.40 10.11
N GLY A 224 -10.20 -9.94 9.49
CA GLY A 224 -9.89 -10.11 8.07
C GLY A 224 -10.64 -9.14 7.16
N ASN A 225 -11.30 -8.12 7.70
CA ASN A 225 -11.94 -7.11 6.87
C ASN A 225 -10.90 -6.22 6.21
N ILE A 226 -11.22 -5.77 5.00
CA ILE A 226 -10.38 -4.89 4.21
C ILE A 226 -10.71 -3.44 4.56
N VAL A 227 -9.72 -2.68 4.98
CA VAL A 227 -9.82 -1.25 5.28
C VAL A 227 -9.09 -0.48 4.20
N GLY A 228 -9.77 0.34 3.41
CA GLY A 228 -9.20 0.99 2.23
C GLY A 228 -9.36 2.50 2.23
N ALA A 229 -8.29 3.18 1.83
CA ALA A 229 -8.24 4.61 1.62
C ALA A 229 -8.74 4.96 0.22
N ALA A 230 -9.86 5.70 0.09
CA ALA A 230 -10.53 5.89 -1.18
C ALA A 230 -11.08 7.30 -1.40
N GLY A 231 -11.30 7.63 -2.67
CA GLY A 231 -12.01 8.83 -3.08
C GLY A 231 -11.21 10.12 -2.98
N ASN A 232 -11.82 11.18 -3.47
CA ASN A 232 -11.37 12.56 -3.39
C ASN A 232 -12.56 13.51 -3.60
N TRP A 233 -12.36 14.81 -3.48
CA TRP A 233 -13.44 15.80 -3.68
C TRP A 233 -13.81 16.04 -5.16
N LEU A 234 -13.09 15.46 -6.11
CA LEU A 234 -13.35 15.69 -7.54
C LEU A 234 -14.63 14.99 -8.01
N SER A 235 -14.95 13.81 -7.45
CA SER A 235 -16.14 13.03 -7.80
C SER A 235 -16.50 12.04 -6.70
N GLY A 236 -17.69 11.46 -6.77
CA GLY A 236 -18.20 10.52 -5.78
C GLY A 236 -18.52 11.15 -4.44
N PRO A 237 -18.58 10.35 -3.38
CA PRO A 237 -18.98 10.81 -2.05
C PRO A 237 -17.89 11.61 -1.31
N GLY A 238 -16.70 11.76 -1.89
CA GLY A 238 -15.54 12.41 -1.28
C GLY A 238 -14.51 11.44 -0.73
N PRO A 239 -13.45 11.99 -0.07
CA PRO A 239 -12.40 11.18 0.52
C PRO A 239 -12.92 10.43 1.75
N MET A 240 -12.68 9.10 1.78
CA MET A 240 -13.20 8.20 2.82
C MET A 240 -12.26 7.04 3.10
N ILE A 241 -12.41 6.50 4.30
CA ILE A 241 -12.01 5.13 4.60
C ILE A 241 -13.25 4.24 4.48
N TYR A 242 -13.12 3.18 3.74
CA TYR A 242 -14.13 2.12 3.61
C TYR A 242 -13.68 0.88 4.35
N VAL A 243 -14.65 0.12 4.88
CA VAL A 243 -14.42 -1.20 5.46
C VAL A 243 -15.31 -2.21 4.75
N TRP A 244 -14.69 -3.24 4.17
CA TRP A 244 -15.38 -4.36 3.52
C TRP A 244 -15.11 -5.68 4.24
N THR A 245 -16.11 -6.55 4.23
CA THR A 245 -15.85 -7.97 4.53
C THR A 245 -14.94 -8.58 3.44
N PRO A 246 -14.28 -9.73 3.72
CA PRO A 246 -13.54 -10.47 2.70
C PRO A 246 -14.36 -10.86 1.47
N THR A 247 -15.69 -10.81 1.57
CA THR A 247 -16.65 -11.13 0.48
C THR A 247 -17.21 -9.89 -0.22
N GLY A 248 -16.70 -8.68 0.10
CA GLY A 248 -17.06 -7.43 -0.59
C GLY A 248 -18.27 -6.67 -0.05
N ARG A 249 -18.87 -7.11 1.08
CA ARG A 249 -19.92 -6.32 1.71
C ARG A 249 -19.30 -5.10 2.40
N VAL A 250 -19.76 -3.91 2.07
CA VAL A 250 -19.44 -2.67 2.81
C VAL A 250 -20.04 -2.76 4.20
N LEU A 251 -19.21 -2.68 5.23
CA LEU A 251 -19.61 -2.64 6.63
C LEU A 251 -19.78 -1.20 7.12
N GLU A 252 -18.79 -0.37 6.82
CA GLU A 252 -18.69 0.98 7.33
C GLU A 252 -17.97 1.88 6.33
N THR A 253 -18.23 3.18 6.45
CA THR A 253 -17.50 4.24 5.74
C THR A 253 -17.23 5.39 6.72
N TYR A 254 -16.02 5.95 6.66
CA TYR A 254 -15.60 7.05 7.52
C TYR A 254 -15.10 8.20 6.66
N PRO A 255 -15.83 9.34 6.61
CA PRO A 255 -15.33 10.52 5.92
C PRO A 255 -13.99 10.98 6.51
N MET A 256 -13.08 11.40 5.63
CA MET A 256 -11.84 12.04 6.05
C MET A 256 -12.13 13.41 6.68
N PRO A 257 -11.26 13.90 7.57
CA PRO A 257 -11.45 15.21 8.19
C PRO A 257 -11.41 16.34 7.15
N VAL A 258 -12.10 17.43 7.44
CA VAL A 258 -12.10 18.62 6.58
C VAL A 258 -10.66 19.08 6.32
N GLY A 259 -10.32 19.32 5.07
CA GLY A 259 -8.98 19.76 4.65
C GLY A 259 -8.03 18.62 4.29
N VAL A 260 -8.39 17.36 4.49
CA VAL A 260 -7.61 16.20 4.06
C VAL A 260 -8.29 15.53 2.87
N ASP A 261 -7.68 15.66 1.69
CA ASP A 261 -8.17 15.09 0.45
C ASP A 261 -7.27 13.95 -0.06
N GLY A 262 -7.88 13.04 -0.80
CA GLY A 262 -7.21 11.94 -1.45
C GLY A 262 -6.41 11.09 -0.47
N PRO A 263 -7.06 10.38 0.50
CA PRO A 263 -6.34 9.44 1.35
C PRO A 263 -5.65 8.40 0.46
N THR A 264 -4.36 8.20 0.67
CA THR A 264 -3.53 7.36 -0.20
C THR A 264 -3.42 5.95 0.35
N ASN A 265 -3.11 5.79 1.64
CA ASN A 265 -2.95 4.49 2.23
C ASN A 265 -3.29 4.53 3.73
N CYS A 266 -3.41 3.37 4.37
CA CYS A 266 -3.69 3.30 5.79
C CYS A 266 -3.00 2.09 6.45
N ALA A 267 -2.76 2.21 7.74
CA ALA A 267 -2.23 1.13 8.57
C ALA A 267 -2.74 1.24 9.99
N PHE A 268 -2.96 0.12 10.64
CA PHE A 268 -3.14 0.08 12.08
C PHE A 268 -1.79 0.12 12.80
N GLY A 269 -1.78 0.76 13.95
CA GLY A 269 -0.59 0.85 14.80
C GLY A 269 -0.94 1.05 16.26
N ASP A 270 0.02 1.58 17.00
CA ASP A 270 0.12 1.58 18.46
C ASP A 270 0.23 0.14 19.02
N PRO A 271 0.68 -0.05 20.27
CA PRO A 271 0.91 -1.39 20.82
C PRO A 271 -0.33 -2.29 20.83
N ASP A 272 -1.53 -1.70 20.90
CA ASP A 272 -2.80 -2.41 20.89
C ASP A 272 -3.39 -2.60 19.49
N GLN A 273 -2.76 -2.02 18.44
CA GLN A 273 -3.20 -2.07 17.05
C GLN A 273 -4.61 -1.49 16.82
N ARG A 274 -5.01 -0.48 17.59
CA ARG A 274 -6.35 0.12 17.51
C ARG A 274 -6.37 1.51 16.87
N THR A 275 -5.22 2.15 16.74
CA THR A 275 -5.09 3.43 16.05
C THR A 275 -4.97 3.19 14.54
N LEU A 276 -5.89 3.76 13.78
CA LEU A 276 -5.80 3.80 12.33
C LEU A 276 -5.06 5.07 11.90
N TYR A 277 -3.96 4.90 11.20
CA TYR A 277 -3.16 5.94 10.57
C TYR A 277 -3.49 6.01 9.09
N VAL A 278 -3.60 7.22 8.55
CA VAL A 278 -3.93 7.46 7.13
C VAL A 278 -3.00 8.52 6.56
N THR A 279 -2.37 8.20 5.43
CA THR A 279 -1.59 9.11 4.60
C THR A 279 -2.46 9.78 3.53
N SER A 280 -2.00 10.86 2.91
CA SER A 280 -2.80 11.58 1.92
C SER A 280 -2.00 12.15 0.75
N GLY A 281 -2.69 12.39 -0.36
CA GLY A 281 -2.15 13.07 -1.54
C GLY A 281 -1.71 14.51 -1.30
N GLN A 282 -2.18 15.13 -0.24
CA GLN A 282 -1.79 16.49 0.15
C GLN A 282 -0.64 16.52 1.18
N GLY A 283 -0.08 15.34 1.53
CA GLY A 283 1.06 15.24 2.43
C GLY A 283 0.69 15.30 3.91
N HIS A 284 -0.50 14.88 4.30
CA HIS A 284 -0.88 14.75 5.70
C HIS A 284 -0.60 13.33 6.19
N LEU A 285 -0.33 13.22 7.49
CA LEU A 285 -0.54 12.02 8.28
C LEU A 285 -1.60 12.34 9.32
N VAL A 286 -2.70 11.63 9.27
CA VAL A 286 -3.79 11.73 10.24
C VAL A 286 -4.01 10.40 10.95
N ARG A 287 -4.60 10.42 12.13
CA ARG A 287 -5.00 9.20 12.84
C ARG A 287 -6.38 9.33 13.47
N THR A 288 -6.96 8.18 13.77
CA THR A 288 -8.13 8.04 14.65
C THR A 288 -7.97 6.81 15.53
N ARG A 289 -8.47 6.89 16.78
CA ARG A 289 -8.43 5.79 17.75
C ARG A 289 -9.79 5.09 17.93
N ASP A 290 -10.82 5.60 17.28
CA ASP A 290 -12.22 5.26 17.59
C ASP A 290 -12.89 4.36 16.55
N THR A 291 -12.14 3.65 15.71
CA THR A 291 -12.75 2.75 14.72
C THR A 291 -13.44 1.53 15.36
N GLY A 292 -13.18 1.26 16.63
CA GLY A 292 -13.64 0.04 17.31
C GLY A 292 -12.96 -1.24 16.81
N ARG A 293 -12.03 -1.10 15.86
CA ARG A 293 -11.33 -2.21 15.20
C ARG A 293 -9.92 -2.39 15.76
N ARG A 294 -9.36 -3.56 15.52
CA ARG A 294 -7.96 -3.87 15.77
C ARG A 294 -7.32 -4.30 14.46
N GLY A 295 -6.12 -3.82 14.16
CA GLY A 295 -5.39 -4.19 12.97
C GLY A 295 -4.88 -5.64 12.99
N TRP A 296 -4.69 -6.17 11.80
CA TRP A 296 -3.94 -7.41 11.56
C TRP A 296 -2.63 -7.05 10.87
N ILE A 297 -1.52 -7.49 11.44
CA ILE A 297 -0.17 -7.33 10.90
C ILE A 297 0.63 -8.61 11.15
N MET A 298 1.59 -8.90 10.27
CA MET A 298 2.50 -10.04 10.49
C MET A 298 3.65 -9.69 11.41
N TRP A 299 4.07 -8.44 11.40
CA TRP A 299 5.13 -7.91 12.25
C TRP A 299 4.76 -6.52 12.78
N PRO A 300 5.05 -6.22 14.05
CA PRO A 300 5.47 -7.19 15.08
C PRO A 300 4.36 -8.18 15.38
N PRO A 301 4.68 -9.41 15.80
CA PRO A 301 3.65 -10.37 16.17
C PRO A 301 2.82 -9.80 17.30
N VAL A 302 1.52 -9.74 17.11
CA VAL A 302 0.58 -9.27 18.13
C VAL A 302 0.55 -10.27 19.27
N ARG A 303 0.92 -9.83 20.47
CA ARG A 303 0.93 -10.64 21.70
C ARG A 303 -0.46 -10.72 22.33
#